data_97df9a0fba4e12d9ba6bed3cbf15bc70
#
_entry.id   97df9a0fba4e12d9ba6bed3cbf15bc70
#
_cell.length_a   1.000
_cell.length_b   1.000
_cell.length_c   1.000
_cell.angle_alpha   90.00
_cell.angle_beta   90.00
_cell.angle_gamma   90.00
#
_symmetry.space_group_name_H-M   'P 1'
#
loop_
_entity.id
_entity.type
_entity.pdbx_description
1 polymer ?
#
loop_
_entity_poly.entity_id
_entity_poly.type
_entity_poly.pdbx_seq_one_letter_code
_entity_poly.pdbx_strand_id
1 'polypeptide(L)' 'MTDNGTLRDHLSDVIIERNELLLKVESLQAMLYKESIKVGLMQTRIDELTIQLVALWKVDND' A
#
# COMPACT_ATOMS: atom_id res chain seq x y z
N MET A 1 -31.17 10.17 -34.35
CA MET A 1 -30.17 11.19 -34.05
C MET A 1 -29.94 11.41 -32.59
N THR A 2 -30.72 10.76 -31.79
CA THR A 2 -30.55 10.77 -30.36
C THR A 2 -29.38 9.93 -29.90
N ASP A 3 -28.91 9.05 -30.78
CA ASP A 3 -27.83 8.10 -30.42
C ASP A 3 -26.51 8.77 -30.10
N ASN A 4 -26.20 9.90 -30.76
CA ASN A 4 -24.97 10.63 -30.51
C ASN A 4 -24.93 11.25 -29.12
N GLY A 5 -26.08 11.76 -28.65
CA GLY A 5 -26.17 12.30 -27.31
C GLY A 5 -26.03 11.25 -26.24
N THR A 6 -26.70 10.11 -26.43
CA THR A 6 -26.65 8.98 -25.49
C THR A 6 -25.25 8.39 -25.43
N LEU A 7 -24.62 8.24 -26.57
CA LEU A 7 -23.26 7.71 -26.64
C LEU A 7 -22.27 8.64 -25.95
N ARG A 8 -22.45 9.95 -26.16
CA ARG A 8 -21.58 10.95 -25.53
C ARG A 8 -21.73 10.96 -24.02
N ASP A 9 -22.97 10.83 -23.53
CA ASP A 9 -23.24 10.75 -22.09
C ASP A 9 -22.61 9.50 -21.48
N HIS A 10 -22.73 8.38 -22.19
CA HIS A 10 -22.15 7.11 -21.75
C HIS A 10 -20.62 7.20 -21.68
N LEU A 11 -19.99 7.79 -22.67
CA LEU A 11 -18.53 7.97 -22.69
C LEU A 11 -18.09 8.90 -21.56
N SER A 12 -18.86 9.95 -21.28
CA SER A 12 -18.57 10.85 -20.18
C SER A 12 -18.60 10.12 -18.84
N ASP A 13 -19.60 9.26 -18.63
CA ASP A 13 -19.72 8.46 -17.41
C ASP A 13 -18.55 7.50 -17.26
N VAL A 14 -18.14 6.86 -18.35
CA VAL A 14 -17.00 5.93 -18.34
C VAL A 14 -15.72 6.66 -17.98
N ILE A 15 -15.52 7.86 -18.50
CA ILE A 15 -14.32 8.67 -18.22
C ILE A 15 -14.30 9.06 -16.74
N ILE A 16 -15.45 9.46 -16.18
CA ILE A 16 -15.56 9.82 -14.77
C ILE A 16 -15.23 8.61 -13.90
N GLU A 17 -15.82 7.44 -14.20
CA GLU A 17 -15.55 6.21 -13.47
C GLU A 17 -14.06 5.85 -13.51
N ARG A 18 -13.45 5.96 -14.69
CA ARG A 18 -12.03 5.66 -14.83
C ARG A 18 -11.19 6.58 -13.97
N ASN A 19 -11.51 7.88 -13.96
CA ASN A 19 -10.76 8.85 -13.17
C ASN A 19 -10.92 8.58 -11.68
N GLU A 20 -12.11 8.22 -11.22
CA GLU A 20 -12.35 7.86 -9.83
C GLU A 20 -11.55 6.63 -9.43
N LEU A 21 -11.52 5.62 -10.29
CA LEU A 21 -10.76 4.39 -10.04
C LEU A 21 -9.25 4.67 -10.00
N LEU A 22 -8.77 5.55 -10.87
CA LEU A 22 -7.35 5.93 -10.85
C LEU A 22 -6.99 6.62 -9.55
N LEU A 23 -7.85 7.49 -9.03
CA LEU A 23 -7.61 8.15 -7.75
C LEU A 23 -7.60 7.14 -6.61
N LYS A 24 -8.48 6.15 -6.65
CA LYS A 24 -8.49 5.06 -5.65
C LYS A 24 -7.22 4.25 -5.72
N VAL A 25 -6.76 3.92 -6.92
CA VAL A 25 -5.52 3.16 -7.10
C VAL A 25 -4.33 3.94 -6.54
N GLU A 26 -4.23 5.22 -6.84
CA GLU A 26 -3.16 6.08 -6.32
C GLU A 26 -3.18 6.13 -4.80
N SER A 27 -4.37 6.27 -4.22
CA SER A 27 -4.54 6.29 -2.76
C SER A 27 -4.10 4.97 -2.14
N LEU A 28 -4.51 3.84 -2.74
CA LEU A 28 -4.12 2.52 -2.25
C LEU A 28 -2.63 2.28 -2.38
N GLN A 29 -2.01 2.75 -3.46
CA GLN A 29 -0.56 2.64 -3.64
C GLN A 29 0.19 3.43 -2.58
N ALA A 30 -0.30 4.62 -2.22
CA ALA A 30 0.29 5.43 -1.15
C ALA A 30 0.18 4.72 0.20
N MET A 31 -0.96 4.09 0.47
CA MET A 31 -1.16 3.31 1.69
C MET A 31 -0.23 2.12 1.75
N LEU A 32 -0.10 1.39 0.65
CA LEU A 32 0.82 0.24 0.57
C LEU A 32 2.26 0.66 0.81
N TYR A 33 2.65 1.80 0.27
CA TYR A 33 4.01 2.32 0.47
C TYR A 33 4.26 2.61 1.94
N LYS A 34 3.31 3.27 2.62
CA LYS A 34 3.42 3.56 4.05
C LYS A 34 3.48 2.28 4.88
N GLU A 35 2.65 1.30 4.57
CA GLU A 35 2.65 0.03 5.27
C GLU A 35 3.96 -0.73 5.05
N SER A 36 4.50 -0.66 3.84
CA SER A 36 5.78 -1.27 3.50
C SER A 36 6.92 -0.69 4.35
N ILE A 37 6.92 0.63 4.55
CA ILE A 37 7.91 1.29 5.41
C ILE A 37 7.76 0.81 6.85
N LYS A 38 6.52 0.74 7.36
CA LYS A 38 6.27 0.25 8.72
C LYS A 38 6.77 -1.18 8.90
N VAL A 39 6.48 -2.04 7.93
CA VAL A 39 6.93 -3.44 8.00
C VAL A 39 8.45 -3.50 8.02
N GLY A 40 9.12 -2.69 7.22
CA GLY A 40 10.58 -2.61 7.22
C GLY A 40 11.13 -2.19 8.57
N LEU A 41 10.52 -1.18 9.19
CA LEU A 41 10.94 -0.70 10.52
C LEU A 41 10.71 -1.76 11.58
N MET A 42 9.58 -2.46 11.54
CA MET A 42 9.29 -3.56 12.45
C MET A 42 10.29 -4.70 12.29
N GLN A 43 10.65 -5.03 11.07
CA GLN A 43 11.63 -6.08 10.80
C GLN A 43 12.99 -5.72 11.37
N THR A 44 13.42 -4.47 11.22
CA THR A 44 14.67 -3.97 11.81
C THR A 44 14.63 -4.10 13.32
N ARG A 45 13.49 -3.75 13.95
CA ARG A 45 13.33 -3.86 15.40
C ARG A 45 13.38 -5.31 15.88
N ILE A 46 12.75 -6.21 15.13
CA ILE A 46 12.78 -7.64 15.43
C ILE A 46 14.22 -8.14 15.34
N ASP A 47 14.97 -7.76 14.34
CA ASP A 47 16.37 -8.16 14.17
C ASP A 47 17.22 -7.68 15.34
N GLU A 48 17.04 -6.42 15.77
CA GLU A 48 17.75 -5.86 16.91
C GLU A 48 17.45 -6.64 18.19
N LEU A 49 16.18 -6.93 18.45
CA LEU A 49 15.77 -7.66 19.64
C LEU A 49 16.28 -9.09 19.61
N THR A 50 16.31 -9.71 18.43
CA THR A 50 16.84 -11.05 18.26
C THR A 50 18.33 -11.09 18.62
N ILE A 51 19.09 -10.11 18.14
CA ILE A 51 20.52 -9.99 18.45
C ILE A 51 20.72 -9.83 19.96
N GLN A 52 19.94 -8.99 20.61
CA GLN A 52 20.02 -8.77 22.05
C GLN A 52 19.70 -10.05 22.83
N LEU A 53 18.68 -10.78 22.40
CA LEU A 53 18.31 -12.04 23.05
C LEU A 53 19.41 -13.08 22.92
N VAL A 54 20.01 -13.20 21.76
CA VAL A 54 21.11 -14.15 21.53
C VAL A 54 22.31 -13.78 22.40
N ALA A 55 22.63 -12.49 22.51
CA ALA A 55 23.72 -12.02 23.35
C ALA A 55 23.49 -12.36 24.82
N LEU A 56 22.28 -12.13 25.33
CA LEU A 56 21.91 -12.48 26.71
C LEU A 56 21.95 -13.97 26.94
N TRP A 57 21.48 -14.74 25.98
CA TRP A 57 21.50 -16.20 26.06
C TRP A 57 22.94 -16.72 26.17
N LYS A 58 23.86 -16.16 25.38
CA LYS A 58 25.27 -16.55 25.43
C LYS A 58 25.90 -16.25 26.78
N VAL A 59 25.61 -15.09 27.36
CA VAL A 59 26.13 -14.70 28.65
C VAL A 59 25.69 -15.69 29.71
N ASP A 60 24.40 -16.07 29.72
CA ASP A 60 23.84 -16.96 30.71
C ASP A 60 24.32 -18.40 30.56
N ASN A 61 24.71 -18.82 29.36
CA ASN A 61 25.07 -20.21 29.08
C ASN A 61 26.59 -20.44 28.97
N ASP A 62 27.35 -19.40 29.15
CA ASP A 62 28.81 -19.51 29.22
C ASP A 62 29.22 -19.71 30.66
#